data_801dc648d01ddabe5126f6709609d0f6
#
_entry.id   801dc648d01ddabe5126f6709609d0f6
#
_cell.length_a   1.000
_cell.length_b   1.000
_cell.length_c   1.000
_cell.angle_alpha   90.00
_cell.angle_beta   90.00
_cell.angle_gamma   90.00
#
_symmetry.space_group_name_H-M   'P 1'
#
loop_
_entity.id
_entity.type
_entity.pdbx_description
1 polymer ?
#
loop_
_entity_poly.entity_id
_entity_poly.type
_entity_poly.pdbx_seq_one_letter_code
_entity_poly.pdbx_strand_id
1 'polypeptide(L)'
;MRQRTSEDVQSAVRTFSLSTLITASRAFLAFSLFFLIVKDEYSIALSIFLLGVASDFLDGHIARKRGEDSSLGGFFDHSCDALFVTTGFLALAISGSETYFLIGLIPISFIEYSWDFITNRTPLTPTFIGRFNGISYYVLIGIWLGVKALDAEISFEFENVLVFCARFLCFTTLFSIFVGIQNRIAVKF
;
A
#
# COMPACT_ATOMS: atom_id res chain seq x y z
N MET A 1 -4.64 -36.73 -17.76
CA MET A 1 -4.96 -36.22 -16.43
C MET A 1 -3.77 -36.44 -15.52
N ARG A 2 -2.94 -35.42 -15.24
CA ARG A 2 -1.74 -35.55 -14.39
C ARG A 2 -2.21 -35.64 -12.95
N GLN A 3 -1.95 -36.73 -12.25
CA GLN A 3 -2.21 -36.84 -10.82
C GLN A 3 -1.31 -35.80 -10.12
N ARG A 4 -1.93 -34.84 -9.43
CA ARG A 4 -1.21 -33.93 -8.52
C ARG A 4 -0.61 -34.79 -7.41
N THR A 5 0.70 -34.73 -7.25
CA THR A 5 1.39 -35.46 -6.20
C THR A 5 1.08 -34.82 -4.83
N SER A 6 1.20 -35.62 -3.77
CA SER A 6 1.01 -35.12 -2.39
C SER A 6 1.94 -33.93 -2.07
N GLU A 7 3.09 -33.87 -2.72
CA GLU A 7 4.05 -32.75 -2.62
C GLU A 7 3.53 -31.47 -3.24
N ASP A 8 2.83 -31.54 -4.40
CA ASP A 8 2.20 -30.36 -5.04
C ASP A 8 1.09 -29.77 -4.17
N VAL A 9 0.33 -30.61 -3.48
CA VAL A 9 -0.73 -30.18 -2.55
C VAL A 9 -0.12 -29.58 -1.28
N GLN A 10 0.91 -30.21 -0.72
CA GLN A 10 1.59 -29.68 0.47
C GLN A 10 2.32 -28.38 0.20
N SER A 11 2.95 -28.19 -0.96
CA SER A 11 3.57 -26.93 -1.34
C SER A 11 2.53 -25.82 -1.49
N ALA A 12 1.40 -26.11 -2.15
CA ALA A 12 0.30 -25.14 -2.31
C ALA A 12 -0.32 -24.74 -0.97
N VAL A 13 -0.52 -25.67 -0.04
CA VAL A 13 -1.02 -25.40 1.31
C VAL A 13 -0.02 -24.56 2.12
N ARG A 14 1.27 -24.84 1.98
CA ARG A 14 2.34 -24.11 2.67
C ARG A 14 2.47 -22.67 2.15
N THR A 15 2.36 -22.46 0.86
CA THR A 15 2.39 -21.14 0.22
C THR A 15 1.16 -20.32 0.61
N PHE A 16 -0.01 -20.95 0.64
CA PHE A 16 -1.24 -20.29 1.08
C PHE A 16 -1.19 -19.89 2.57
N SER A 17 -0.62 -20.73 3.43
CA SER A 17 -0.45 -20.43 4.86
C SER A 17 0.51 -19.26 5.11
N LEU A 18 1.62 -19.16 4.39
CA LEU A 18 2.59 -18.06 4.52
C LEU A 18 2.00 -16.74 4.05
N SER A 19 1.38 -16.70 2.87
CA SER A 19 0.75 -15.48 2.35
C SER A 19 -0.37 -14.99 3.28
N THR A 20 -1.18 -15.90 3.83
CA THR A 20 -2.23 -15.56 4.78
C THR A 20 -1.67 -14.99 6.09
N LEU A 21 -0.55 -15.51 6.58
CA LEU A 21 0.10 -15.02 7.79
C LEU A 21 0.67 -13.62 7.59
N ILE A 22 1.30 -13.37 6.45
CA ILE A 22 1.85 -12.05 6.06
C ILE A 22 0.71 -11.03 5.92
N THR A 23 -0.37 -11.40 5.24
CA THR A 23 -1.56 -10.54 5.11
C THR A 23 -2.16 -10.19 6.48
N ALA A 24 -2.31 -11.18 7.35
CA ALA A 24 -2.83 -10.96 8.70
C ALA A 24 -1.92 -10.05 9.54
N SER A 25 -0.60 -10.22 9.46
CA SER A 25 0.36 -9.36 10.17
C SER A 25 0.28 -7.90 9.70
N ARG A 26 0.15 -7.65 8.39
CA ARG A 26 0.02 -6.28 7.84
C ARG A 26 -1.30 -5.63 8.22
N ALA A 27 -2.41 -6.38 8.18
CA ALA A 27 -3.70 -5.88 8.67
C ALA A 27 -3.62 -5.48 10.14
N PHE A 28 -2.94 -6.29 10.97
CA PHE A 28 -2.70 -5.97 12.38
C PHE A 28 -1.84 -4.73 12.55
N LEU A 29 -0.75 -4.58 11.76
CA LEU A 29 0.09 -3.38 11.78
C LEU A 29 -0.67 -2.13 11.34
N ALA A 30 -1.52 -2.22 10.29
CA ALA A 30 -2.37 -1.12 9.84
C ALA A 30 -3.35 -0.67 10.93
N PHE A 31 -3.98 -1.61 11.61
CA PHE A 31 -4.89 -1.34 12.70
C PHE A 31 -4.16 -0.71 13.92
N SER A 32 -3.00 -1.26 14.29
CA SER A 32 -2.17 -0.71 15.36
C SER A 32 -1.72 0.71 15.05
N LEU A 33 -1.26 0.95 13.81
CA LEU A 33 -0.85 2.27 13.34
C LEU A 33 -1.99 3.28 13.46
N PHE A 34 -3.19 2.91 13.01
CA PHE A 34 -4.38 3.76 13.12
C PHE A 34 -4.65 4.21 14.56
N PHE A 35 -4.72 3.26 15.50
CA PHE A 35 -5.01 3.58 16.90
C PHE A 35 -3.93 4.42 17.56
N LEU A 36 -2.66 4.16 17.25
CA LEU A 36 -1.54 4.92 17.80
C LEU A 36 -1.55 6.37 17.31
N ILE A 37 -1.81 6.59 16.02
CA ILE A 37 -1.93 7.95 15.45
C ILE A 37 -3.10 8.70 16.09
N VAL A 38 -4.27 8.06 16.19
CA VAL A 38 -5.48 8.68 16.76
C VAL A 38 -5.33 8.98 18.27
N LYS A 39 -4.43 8.27 18.96
CA LYS A 39 -4.08 8.51 20.36
C LYS A 39 -2.91 9.47 20.56
N ASP A 40 -2.42 10.09 19.48
CA ASP A 40 -1.26 10.98 19.48
C ASP A 40 0.07 10.31 19.93
N GLU A 41 0.13 8.97 19.92
CA GLU A 41 1.32 8.18 20.26
C GLU A 41 2.26 8.06 19.05
N TYR A 42 2.69 9.20 18.52
CA TYR A 42 3.41 9.29 17.24
C TYR A 42 4.77 8.58 17.23
N SER A 43 5.50 8.54 18.35
CA SER A 43 6.80 7.86 18.43
C SER A 43 6.66 6.34 18.27
N ILE A 44 5.63 5.76 18.90
CA ILE A 44 5.33 4.34 18.76
C ILE A 44 4.75 4.08 17.38
N ALA A 45 3.87 4.95 16.88
CA ALA A 45 3.30 4.87 15.54
C ALA A 45 4.39 4.87 14.45
N LEU A 46 5.40 5.73 14.56
CA LEU A 46 6.55 5.77 13.66
C LEU A 46 7.32 4.45 13.69
N SER A 47 7.55 3.90 14.87
CA SER A 47 8.25 2.61 15.03
C SER A 47 7.50 1.47 14.36
N ILE A 48 6.18 1.39 14.56
CA ILE A 48 5.29 0.40 13.91
C ILE A 48 5.27 0.60 12.38
N PHE A 49 5.22 1.86 11.93
CA PHE A 49 5.28 2.19 10.51
C PHE A 49 6.58 1.71 9.86
N LEU A 50 7.73 2.01 10.47
CA LEU A 50 9.04 1.59 9.97
C LEU A 50 9.19 0.07 9.98
N LEU A 51 8.67 -0.61 11.01
CA LEU A 51 8.62 -2.08 11.05
C LEU A 51 7.76 -2.64 9.90
N GLY A 52 6.62 -2.04 9.61
CA GLY A 52 5.77 -2.42 8.48
C GLY A 52 6.49 -2.30 7.15
N VAL A 53 7.14 -1.16 6.90
CA VAL A 53 7.93 -0.91 5.67
C VAL A 53 9.11 -1.89 5.55
N ALA A 54 9.83 -2.13 6.65
CA ALA A 54 10.97 -3.06 6.66
C ALA A 54 10.54 -4.50 6.42
N SER A 55 9.43 -4.94 7.03
CA SER A 55 8.86 -6.28 6.83
C SER A 55 8.50 -6.50 5.37
N ASP A 56 7.83 -5.53 4.73
CA ASP A 56 7.45 -5.58 3.31
C ASP A 56 8.66 -5.74 2.40
N PHE A 57 9.70 -4.94 2.64
CA PHE A 57 10.94 -5.03 1.87
C PHE A 57 11.62 -6.40 1.99
N LEU A 58 11.65 -6.95 3.22
CA LEU A 58 12.27 -8.25 3.50
C LEU A 58 11.48 -9.40 2.85
N ASP A 59 10.16 -9.39 2.99
CA ASP A 59 9.28 -10.43 2.47
C ASP A 59 9.32 -10.47 0.95
N GLY A 60 9.23 -9.32 0.29
CA GLY A 60 9.36 -9.20 -1.16
C GLY A 60 10.75 -9.66 -1.67
N HIS A 61 11.82 -9.42 -0.91
CA HIS A 61 13.16 -9.90 -1.25
C HIS A 61 13.28 -11.43 -1.13
N ILE A 62 12.72 -12.01 -0.08
CA ILE A 62 12.74 -13.46 0.18
C ILE A 62 11.89 -14.19 -0.86
N ALA A 63 10.68 -13.71 -1.18
CA ALA A 63 9.79 -14.30 -2.16
C ALA A 63 10.46 -14.37 -3.55
N ARG A 64 11.07 -13.25 -3.99
CA ARG A 64 11.83 -13.23 -5.26
C ARG A 64 13.00 -14.20 -5.29
N LYS A 65 13.74 -14.35 -4.19
CA LYS A 65 14.86 -15.33 -4.10
C LYS A 65 14.40 -16.77 -4.16
N ARG A 66 13.18 -17.07 -3.71
CA ARG A 66 12.62 -18.43 -3.70
C ARG A 66 11.88 -18.78 -4.99
N GLY A 67 11.67 -17.82 -5.91
CA GLY A 67 10.88 -18.03 -7.11
C GLY A 67 9.41 -18.37 -6.82
N GLU A 68 8.89 -17.95 -5.66
CA GLU A 68 7.52 -18.17 -5.21
C GLU A 68 6.57 -17.04 -5.70
N ASP A 69 6.96 -16.31 -6.75
CA ASP A 69 6.17 -15.21 -7.32
C ASP A 69 4.88 -15.76 -7.96
N SER A 70 3.77 -15.67 -7.25
CA SER A 70 2.46 -15.99 -7.79
C SER A 70 1.66 -14.70 -8.04
N SER A 71 0.87 -14.68 -9.12
CA SER A 71 0.00 -13.54 -9.43
C SER A 71 -1.01 -13.24 -8.31
N LEU A 72 -1.47 -14.29 -7.61
CA LEU A 72 -2.32 -14.17 -6.42
C LEU A 72 -1.56 -13.55 -5.25
N GLY A 73 -0.32 -13.98 -4.99
CA GLY A 73 0.53 -13.41 -3.95
C GLY A 73 0.75 -11.91 -4.17
N GLY A 74 1.09 -11.52 -5.39
CA GLY A 74 1.25 -10.11 -5.75
C GLY A 74 -0.03 -9.28 -5.56
N PHE A 75 -1.20 -9.84 -5.89
CA PHE A 75 -2.48 -9.17 -5.65
C PHE A 75 -2.74 -8.95 -4.15
N PHE A 76 -2.52 -9.98 -3.31
CA PHE A 76 -2.68 -9.85 -1.87
C PHE A 76 -1.69 -8.85 -1.26
N ASP A 77 -0.45 -8.86 -1.71
CA ASP A 77 0.58 -7.95 -1.28
C ASP A 77 0.18 -6.49 -1.51
N HIS A 78 -0.15 -6.14 -2.75
CA HIS A 78 -0.64 -4.80 -3.09
C HIS A 78 -1.95 -4.42 -2.41
N SER A 79 -2.84 -5.41 -2.10
CA SER A 79 -4.05 -5.16 -1.32
C SER A 79 -3.72 -4.71 0.10
N CYS A 80 -2.73 -5.36 0.73
CA CYS A 80 -2.27 -5.00 2.07
C CYS A 80 -1.58 -3.64 2.09
N ASP A 81 -0.81 -3.32 1.06
CA ASP A 81 -0.19 -2.01 0.91
C ASP A 81 -1.24 -0.91 0.79
N ALA A 82 -2.23 -1.10 -0.08
CA ALA A 82 -3.32 -0.15 -0.24
C ALA A 82 -4.11 0.05 1.07
N LEU A 83 -4.37 -1.04 1.80
CA LEU A 83 -5.02 -0.99 3.11
C LEU A 83 -4.18 -0.22 4.12
N PHE A 84 -2.89 -0.54 4.24
CA PHE A 84 -1.97 0.07 5.20
C PHE A 84 -1.85 1.57 4.97
N VAL A 85 -1.64 1.99 3.72
CA VAL A 85 -1.52 3.40 3.34
C VAL A 85 -2.83 4.15 3.53
N THR A 86 -3.96 3.57 3.09
CA THR A 86 -5.29 4.18 3.27
C THR A 86 -5.62 4.39 4.75
N THR A 87 -5.33 3.40 5.58
CA THR A 87 -5.54 3.46 7.03
C THR A 87 -4.63 4.52 7.68
N GLY A 88 -3.38 4.62 7.23
CA GLY A 88 -2.46 5.67 7.67
C GLY A 88 -3.00 7.07 7.36
N PHE A 89 -3.43 7.33 6.12
CA PHE A 89 -4.01 8.64 5.75
C PHE A 89 -5.34 8.92 6.47
N LEU A 90 -6.16 7.88 6.70
CA LEU A 90 -7.38 8.04 7.49
C LEU A 90 -7.07 8.50 8.92
N ALA A 91 -6.09 7.89 9.57
CA ALA A 91 -5.66 8.27 10.91
C ALA A 91 -5.11 9.70 10.94
N LEU A 92 -4.26 10.07 9.98
CA LEU A 92 -3.73 11.42 9.83
C LEU A 92 -4.83 12.45 9.61
N ALA A 93 -5.84 12.14 8.80
CA ALA A 93 -6.96 13.03 8.57
C ALA A 93 -7.81 13.25 9.83
N ILE A 94 -8.04 12.19 10.63
CA ILE A 94 -8.73 12.31 11.93
C ILE A 94 -7.91 13.17 12.90
N SER A 95 -6.58 13.09 12.85
CA SER A 95 -5.66 13.89 13.65
C SER A 95 -5.44 15.32 13.09
N GLY A 96 -6.26 15.75 12.13
CA GLY A 96 -6.32 17.14 11.64
C GLY A 96 -5.48 17.45 10.40
N SER A 97 -4.89 16.45 9.71
CA SER A 97 -4.18 16.70 8.47
C SER A 97 -5.14 16.83 7.26
N GLU A 98 -4.80 17.66 6.27
CA GLU A 98 -5.60 17.84 5.04
C GLU A 98 -5.36 16.69 4.03
N THR A 99 -5.56 15.41 4.44
CA THR A 99 -5.28 14.25 3.61
C THR A 99 -6.51 13.46 3.17
N TYR A 100 -7.73 13.97 3.42
CA TYR A 100 -9.00 13.22 3.24
C TYR A 100 -9.23 12.75 1.79
N PHE A 101 -8.76 13.50 0.80
CA PHE A 101 -8.95 13.10 -0.61
C PHE A 101 -8.20 11.81 -0.97
N LEU A 102 -7.03 11.57 -0.35
CA LEU A 102 -6.24 10.36 -0.58
C LEU A 102 -6.95 9.10 -0.06
N ILE A 103 -7.76 9.23 1.00
CA ILE A 103 -8.49 8.10 1.61
C ILE A 103 -9.41 7.41 0.59
N GLY A 104 -10.08 8.21 -0.25
CA GLY A 104 -10.93 7.67 -1.33
C GLY A 104 -10.16 7.30 -2.60
N LEU A 105 -9.18 8.10 -2.98
CA LEU A 105 -8.45 7.93 -4.23
C LEU A 105 -7.54 6.70 -4.24
N ILE A 106 -6.91 6.35 -3.12
CA ILE A 106 -6.01 5.20 -3.05
C ILE A 106 -6.75 3.88 -3.29
N PRO A 107 -7.87 3.57 -2.60
CA PRO A 107 -8.65 2.36 -2.91
C PRO A 107 -9.19 2.34 -4.35
N ILE A 108 -9.64 3.48 -4.88
CA ILE A 108 -10.11 3.57 -6.27
C ILE A 108 -8.97 3.27 -7.25
N SER A 109 -7.79 3.84 -7.03
CA SER A 109 -6.60 3.58 -7.83
C SER A 109 -6.17 2.11 -7.75
N PHE A 110 -6.26 1.50 -6.56
CA PHE A 110 -5.97 0.08 -6.37
C PHE A 110 -6.98 -0.82 -7.11
N ILE A 111 -8.28 -0.52 -7.04
CA ILE A 111 -9.32 -1.26 -7.78
C ILE A 111 -9.08 -1.14 -9.28
N GLU A 112 -8.79 0.07 -9.76
CA GLU A 112 -8.45 0.32 -11.15
C GLU A 112 -7.24 -0.51 -11.60
N TYR A 113 -6.15 -0.45 -10.86
CA TYR A 113 -4.92 -1.19 -11.13
C TYR A 113 -5.13 -2.71 -11.15
N SER A 114 -5.98 -3.21 -10.25
CA SER A 114 -6.25 -4.63 -10.07
C SER A 114 -7.33 -5.17 -11.01
N TRP A 115 -8.00 -4.32 -11.78
CA TRP A 115 -9.18 -4.67 -12.56
C TRP A 115 -8.93 -5.85 -13.51
N ASP A 116 -7.81 -5.82 -14.23
CA ASP A 116 -7.48 -6.86 -15.21
C ASP A 116 -7.13 -8.20 -14.54
N PHE A 117 -6.56 -8.16 -13.35
CA PHE A 117 -6.37 -9.36 -12.54
C PHE A 117 -7.69 -9.93 -12.03
N ILE A 118 -8.61 -9.08 -11.56
CA ILE A 118 -9.91 -9.50 -11.03
C ILE A 118 -10.76 -10.12 -12.14
N THR A 119 -10.79 -9.51 -13.32
CA THR A 119 -11.65 -9.91 -14.43
C THR A 119 -11.06 -11.02 -15.29
N ASN A 120 -9.78 -10.95 -15.64
CA ASN A 120 -9.14 -11.79 -16.64
C ASN A 120 -8.03 -12.66 -16.09
N ARG A 121 -7.70 -12.57 -14.78
CA ARG A 121 -6.57 -13.26 -14.13
C ARG A 121 -5.21 -12.95 -14.77
N THR A 122 -5.08 -11.80 -15.43
CA THR A 122 -3.81 -11.35 -15.98
C THR A 122 -2.89 -10.82 -14.88
N PRO A 123 -1.56 -11.02 -14.97
CA PRO A 123 -0.62 -10.48 -13.98
C PRO A 123 -0.72 -8.96 -13.84
N LEU A 124 -0.53 -8.47 -12.63
CA LEU A 124 -0.49 -7.03 -12.35
C LEU A 124 0.73 -6.39 -13.02
N THR A 125 0.51 -5.37 -13.83
CA THR A 125 1.57 -4.62 -14.52
C THR A 125 1.58 -3.16 -14.06
N PRO A 126 2.40 -2.82 -13.05
CA PRO A 126 2.41 -1.47 -12.51
C PRO A 126 2.97 -0.46 -13.52
N THR A 127 2.25 0.65 -13.71
CA THR A 127 2.72 1.79 -14.47
C THR A 127 3.81 2.55 -13.69
N PHE A 128 4.64 3.32 -14.37
CA PHE A 128 5.66 4.16 -13.71
C PHE A 128 5.03 5.13 -12.69
N ILE A 129 3.91 5.77 -13.07
CA ILE A 129 3.18 6.70 -12.20
C ILE A 129 2.60 5.98 -10.98
N GLY A 130 2.04 4.78 -11.17
CA GLY A 130 1.53 3.97 -10.06
C GLY A 130 2.61 3.59 -9.04
N ARG A 131 3.81 3.22 -9.51
CA ARG A 131 4.96 2.94 -8.62
C ARG A 131 5.41 4.20 -7.87
N PHE A 132 5.50 5.34 -8.58
CA PHE A 132 5.84 6.62 -7.98
C PHE A 132 4.85 7.00 -6.87
N ASN A 133 3.55 6.90 -7.13
CA ASN A 133 2.51 7.18 -6.16
C ASN A 133 2.62 6.27 -4.94
N GLY A 134 2.78 4.94 -5.16
CA GLY A 134 2.92 3.98 -4.07
C GLY A 134 4.06 4.34 -3.11
N ILE A 135 5.26 4.62 -3.62
CA ILE A 135 6.42 5.04 -2.81
C ILE A 135 6.14 6.38 -2.11
N SER A 136 5.57 7.34 -2.82
CA SER A 136 5.32 8.69 -2.30
C SER A 136 4.31 8.71 -1.16
N TYR A 137 3.32 7.81 -1.15
CA TYR A 137 2.39 7.67 -0.03
C TYR A 137 3.11 7.28 1.26
N TYR A 138 3.99 6.26 1.19
CA TYR A 138 4.79 5.84 2.35
C TYR A 138 5.72 6.95 2.82
N VAL A 139 6.38 7.64 1.89
CA VAL A 139 7.27 8.77 2.22
C VAL A 139 6.50 9.88 2.94
N LEU A 140 5.34 10.27 2.45
CA LEU A 140 4.53 11.34 3.03
C LEU A 140 4.05 10.98 4.44
N ILE A 141 3.54 9.76 4.65
CA ILE A 141 3.15 9.27 5.99
C ILE A 141 4.37 9.25 6.92
N GLY A 142 5.51 8.74 6.45
CA GLY A 142 6.72 8.64 7.24
C GLY A 142 7.27 10.00 7.67
N ILE A 143 7.28 10.99 6.78
CA ILE A 143 7.69 12.36 7.11
C ILE A 143 6.73 12.96 8.14
N TRP A 144 5.42 12.83 7.94
CA TRP A 144 4.42 13.35 8.84
C TRP A 144 4.55 12.75 10.26
N LEU A 145 4.68 11.43 10.35
CA LEU A 145 4.91 10.73 11.61
C LEU A 145 6.24 11.10 12.25
N GLY A 146 7.31 11.23 11.45
CA GLY A 146 8.62 11.60 11.95
C GLY A 146 8.63 12.99 12.59
N VAL A 147 7.98 13.96 11.96
CA VAL A 147 7.88 15.32 12.50
C VAL A 147 7.06 15.34 13.79
N LYS A 148 5.92 14.65 13.82
CA LYS A 148 5.09 14.55 15.03
C LYS A 148 5.77 13.78 16.15
N ALA A 149 6.51 12.71 15.84
CA ALA A 149 7.24 11.91 16.83
C ALA A 149 8.42 12.65 17.49
N LEU A 150 9.01 13.60 16.77
CA LEU A 150 10.08 14.44 17.28
C LEU A 150 9.59 15.64 18.10
N ASP A 151 8.26 15.79 18.23
CA ASP A 151 7.60 16.93 18.88
C ASP A 151 8.14 18.28 18.35
N ALA A 152 8.54 18.25 17.07
CA ALA A 152 9.12 19.40 16.43
C ALA A 152 8.01 20.44 16.17
N GLU A 153 8.25 21.68 16.59
CA GLU A 153 7.40 22.80 16.18
C GLU A 153 7.41 22.87 14.64
N ILE A 154 6.31 22.42 14.04
CA ILE A 154 6.17 22.48 12.59
C ILE A 154 5.96 23.95 12.23
N SER A 155 6.90 24.54 11.50
CA SER A 155 6.68 25.88 10.95
C SER A 155 5.47 25.81 9.99
N PHE A 156 4.68 26.87 9.97
CA PHE A 156 3.54 27.01 9.05
C PHE A 156 3.94 26.75 7.58
N GLU A 157 5.14 27.14 7.20
CA GLU A 157 5.69 26.90 5.86
C GLU A 157 5.88 25.40 5.58
N PHE A 158 6.38 24.64 6.53
CA PHE A 158 6.59 23.19 6.36
C PHE A 158 5.26 22.42 6.28
N GLU A 159 4.27 22.81 7.08
CA GLU A 159 2.93 22.23 7.00
C GLU A 159 2.31 22.48 5.63
N ASN A 160 2.43 23.68 5.09
CA ASN A 160 1.97 23.99 3.73
C ASN A 160 2.67 23.15 2.66
N VAL A 161 3.96 22.84 2.83
CA VAL A 161 4.69 21.93 1.92
C VAL A 161 4.10 20.52 1.99
N LEU A 162 3.80 19.97 3.17
CA LEU A 162 3.19 18.64 3.29
C LEU A 162 1.80 18.60 2.66
N VAL A 163 0.98 19.63 2.88
CA VAL A 163 -0.34 19.76 2.25
C VAL A 163 -0.22 19.87 0.72
N PHE A 164 0.74 20.63 0.22
CA PHE A 164 1.01 20.72 -1.20
C PHE A 164 1.42 19.35 -1.79
N CYS A 165 2.30 18.62 -1.11
CA CYS A 165 2.68 17.25 -1.51
C CYS A 165 1.46 16.31 -1.55
N ALA A 166 0.58 16.38 -0.54
CA ALA A 166 -0.65 15.57 -0.52
C ALA A 166 -1.57 15.89 -1.70
N ARG A 167 -1.77 17.18 -2.00
CA ARG A 167 -2.57 17.64 -3.16
C ARG A 167 -1.95 17.24 -4.48
N PHE A 168 -0.63 17.32 -4.60
CA PHE A 168 0.09 16.84 -5.77
C PHE A 168 -0.08 15.33 -5.97
N LEU A 169 -0.02 14.54 -4.89
CA LEU A 169 -0.30 13.10 -4.95
C LEU A 169 -1.75 12.80 -5.34
N CYS A 170 -2.72 13.59 -4.91
CA CYS A 170 -4.09 13.45 -5.40
C CYS A 170 -4.17 13.63 -6.92
N PHE A 171 -3.51 14.66 -7.46
CA PHE A 171 -3.48 14.90 -8.90
C PHE A 171 -2.81 13.75 -9.66
N THR A 172 -1.63 13.30 -9.23
CA THR A 172 -0.91 12.19 -9.90
C THR A 172 -1.68 10.87 -9.80
N THR A 173 -2.43 10.64 -8.71
CA THR A 173 -3.29 9.46 -8.54
C THR A 173 -4.47 9.51 -9.51
N LEU A 174 -5.16 10.64 -9.63
CA LEU A 174 -6.24 10.83 -10.61
C LEU A 174 -5.72 10.65 -12.04
N PHE A 175 -4.54 11.19 -12.33
CA PHE A 175 -3.91 11.03 -13.64
C PHE A 175 -3.56 9.56 -13.92
N SER A 176 -3.05 8.82 -12.93
CA SER A 176 -2.77 7.39 -13.05
C SER A 176 -4.03 6.58 -13.35
N ILE A 177 -5.13 6.87 -12.65
CA ILE A 177 -6.45 6.23 -12.90
C ILE A 177 -6.92 6.51 -14.32
N PHE A 178 -6.84 7.77 -14.75
CA PHE A 178 -7.24 8.17 -16.09
C PHE A 178 -6.45 7.43 -17.18
N VAL A 179 -5.11 7.39 -17.05
CA VAL A 179 -4.24 6.69 -18.00
C VAL A 179 -4.56 5.19 -18.02
N GLY A 180 -4.78 4.56 -16.87
CA GLY A 180 -5.16 3.15 -16.79
C GLY A 180 -6.47 2.84 -17.50
N ILE A 181 -7.49 3.68 -17.33
CA ILE A 181 -8.78 3.54 -18.02
C ILE A 181 -8.61 3.72 -19.54
N GLN A 182 -7.85 4.73 -19.99
CA GLN A 182 -7.61 4.98 -21.41
C GLN A 182 -6.88 3.80 -22.07
N ASN A 183 -5.86 3.25 -21.42
CA ASN A 183 -5.13 2.11 -21.95
C ASN A 183 -6.05 0.88 -22.16
N ARG A 184 -7.01 0.64 -21.26
CA ARG A 184 -7.99 -0.44 -21.41
C ARG A 184 -8.97 -0.22 -22.55
N ILE A 185 -9.41 1.00 -22.75
CA ILE A 185 -10.30 1.35 -23.87
C ILE A 185 -9.55 1.14 -25.19
N ALA A 186 -8.30 1.58 -25.29
CA ALA A 186 -7.48 1.47 -26.50
C ALA A 186 -7.17 0.00 -26.89
N VAL A 187 -7.10 -0.93 -25.94
CA VAL A 187 -6.86 -2.36 -26.23
C VAL A 187 -8.12 -3.08 -26.72
N LYS A 188 -9.32 -2.52 -26.52
CA LYS A 188 -10.60 -3.13 -26.95
C LYS A 188 -11.00 -2.77 -28.36
N PHE A 189 -10.31 -1.85 -29.01
CA PHE A 189 -10.50 -1.44 -30.42
C PHE A 189 -9.27 -1.78 -31.26
#